data_eaf6d21f9ac572cdb4db4468421284f0
#
_entry.id   eaf6d21f9ac572cdb4db4468421284f0
#
_cell.length_a   1.000
_cell.length_b   1.000
_cell.length_c   1.000
_cell.angle_alpha   90.00
_cell.angle_beta   90.00
_cell.angle_gamma   90.00
#
_symmetry.space_group_name_H-M   'P 1'
#
loop_
_entity.id
_entity.type
_entity.pdbx_description
1 polymer ?
#
loop_
_entity_poly.entity_id
_entity_poly.type
_entity_poly.pdbx_seq_one_letter_code
_entity_poly.pdbx_strand_id
1 'polypeptide(L)'
;MKRILVSLAVHEKPDVIIDQIENFKYFLENVCFILHVSKSYFEKYEIEKLQNIENVYLNPENLVTKWGNIISTHISNYNYAKKNIKFDYVLFHSSNDMYVKKGAYDYIVSHDAGFQLRKVNRNNIHWWPGFLAINDIQLEKMKNKIGKTTLLASQLEGSFYKKEIMDEVIDVVNLYYDENTSKEFYPKEEFYFSTLSSTITDWSKIGKPIIFSEIHRFDRLLWKWKDRLRKINRYTFSNILGWKIYYKFEEGY
;
A
#
# COMPACT_ATOMS: atom_id res chain seq x y z
N MET A 1 5.33 6.51 -21.83
CA MET A 1 5.41 5.49 -20.78
C MET A 1 4.76 6.04 -19.52
N LYS A 2 3.84 5.29 -18.88
CA LYS A 2 3.13 5.73 -17.69
C LYS A 2 4.07 5.74 -16.48
N ARG A 3 3.93 6.75 -15.62
CA ARG A 3 4.78 6.88 -14.42
C ARG A 3 4.02 6.39 -13.19
N ILE A 4 4.65 5.52 -12.42
CA ILE A 4 4.09 4.93 -11.19
C ILE A 4 4.70 5.62 -9.98
N LEU A 5 3.86 6.17 -9.12
CA LEU A 5 4.23 6.68 -7.80
C LEU A 5 4.07 5.56 -6.78
N VAL A 6 5.11 5.23 -6.05
CA VAL A 6 5.06 4.31 -4.89
C VAL A 6 4.97 5.12 -3.61
N SER A 7 3.90 4.93 -2.85
CA SER A 7 3.72 5.54 -1.53
C SER A 7 4.15 4.56 -0.44
N LEU A 8 5.15 4.95 0.36
CA LEU A 8 5.70 4.15 1.45
C LEU A 8 5.56 4.84 2.80
N ALA A 9 5.05 4.10 3.78
CA ALA A 9 5.17 4.43 5.19
C ALA A 9 6.45 3.79 5.74
N VAL A 10 7.51 4.60 5.96
CA VAL A 10 8.84 4.09 6.29
C VAL A 10 8.95 3.73 7.76
N HIS A 11 9.31 2.47 8.05
CA HIS A 11 9.55 1.95 9.40
C HIS A 11 10.81 1.07 9.49
N GLU A 12 11.35 0.62 8.36
CA GLU A 12 12.56 -0.19 8.29
C GLU A 12 13.82 0.68 8.22
N LYS A 13 15.00 0.09 8.50
CA LYS A 13 16.31 0.76 8.42
C LYS A 13 16.55 1.34 7.01
N PRO A 14 17.33 2.43 6.86
CA PRO A 14 17.61 3.05 5.57
C PRO A 14 18.11 2.08 4.51
N ASP A 15 19.00 1.16 4.85
CA ASP A 15 19.55 0.19 3.90
C ASP A 15 18.47 -0.75 3.36
N VAL A 16 17.48 -1.14 4.18
CA VAL A 16 16.33 -1.95 3.73
C VAL A 16 15.46 -1.16 2.75
N ILE A 17 15.26 0.14 3.00
CA ILE A 17 14.51 1.02 2.10
C ILE A 17 15.24 1.20 0.79
N ILE A 18 16.55 1.37 0.82
CA ILE A 18 17.39 1.49 -0.39
C ILE A 18 17.26 0.24 -1.24
N ASP A 19 17.40 -0.94 -0.65
CA ASP A 19 17.24 -2.21 -1.35
C ASP A 19 15.84 -2.38 -1.96
N GLN A 20 14.81 -1.95 -1.25
CA GLN A 20 13.43 -1.96 -1.78
C GLN A 20 13.29 -1.02 -2.98
N ILE A 21 13.83 0.19 -2.90
CA ILE A 21 13.80 1.17 -4.00
C ILE A 21 14.52 0.60 -5.22
N GLU A 22 15.71 0.04 -5.05
CA GLU A 22 16.47 -0.58 -6.15
C GLU A 22 15.73 -1.79 -6.74
N ASN A 23 15.13 -2.61 -5.91
CA ASN A 23 14.29 -3.71 -6.36
C ASN A 23 13.10 -3.21 -7.20
N PHE A 24 12.41 -2.18 -6.73
CA PHE A 24 11.25 -1.63 -7.46
C PHE A 24 11.67 -0.96 -8.77
N LYS A 25 12.78 -0.22 -8.81
CA LYS A 25 13.34 0.32 -10.04
C LYS A 25 13.69 -0.76 -11.07
N TYR A 26 14.13 -1.92 -10.60
CA TYR A 26 14.45 -3.05 -11.49
C TYR A 26 13.19 -3.69 -12.11
N PHE A 27 12.07 -3.74 -11.37
CA PHE A 27 10.83 -4.41 -11.82
C PHE A 27 9.78 -3.47 -12.41
N LEU A 28 9.86 -2.17 -12.10
CA LEU A 28 8.94 -1.13 -12.57
C LEU A 28 9.74 -0.13 -13.42
N GLU A 29 9.40 -0.03 -14.70
CA GLU A 29 10.22 0.70 -15.69
C GLU A 29 10.26 2.22 -15.46
N ASN A 30 9.18 2.84 -15.00
CA ASN A 30 9.08 4.30 -14.79
C ASN A 30 8.45 4.58 -13.44
N VAL A 31 9.27 4.54 -12.39
CA VAL A 31 8.82 4.62 -11.00
C VAL A 31 9.43 5.82 -10.28
N CYS A 32 8.65 6.41 -9.39
CA CYS A 32 9.11 7.37 -8.38
C CYS A 32 8.49 7.03 -7.03
N PHE A 33 9.06 7.55 -5.96
CA PHE A 33 8.72 7.19 -4.59
C PHE A 33 8.39 8.43 -3.79
N ILE A 34 7.35 8.34 -2.98
CA ILE A 34 7.07 9.28 -1.90
C ILE A 34 7.17 8.54 -0.56
N LEU A 35 8.10 8.97 0.27
CA LEU A 35 8.40 8.36 1.56
C LEU A 35 7.83 9.24 2.68
N HIS A 36 6.97 8.68 3.51
CA HIS A 36 6.63 9.29 4.78
C HIS A 36 7.56 8.74 5.85
N VAL A 37 8.27 9.64 6.52
CA VAL A 37 9.21 9.32 7.59
C VAL A 37 8.69 9.92 8.90
N SER A 38 8.40 9.09 9.89
CA SER A 38 7.91 9.55 11.18
C SER A 38 8.99 10.29 11.96
N LYS A 39 8.57 11.17 12.91
CA LYS A 39 9.50 11.89 13.78
C LYS A 39 10.46 10.95 14.51
N SER A 40 9.95 9.86 15.07
CA SER A 40 10.75 8.86 15.78
C SER A 40 11.78 8.15 14.90
N TYR A 41 11.55 8.09 13.59
CA TYR A 41 12.50 7.55 12.64
C TYR A 41 13.69 8.50 12.44
N PHE A 42 13.44 9.81 12.30
CA PHE A 42 14.49 10.83 12.23
C PHE A 42 15.42 10.84 13.44
N GLU A 43 14.88 10.57 14.62
CA GLU A 43 15.66 10.49 15.86
C GLU A 43 16.57 9.26 15.93
N LYS A 44 16.27 8.23 15.12
CA LYS A 44 16.94 6.94 15.18
C LYS A 44 17.89 6.67 14.02
N TYR A 45 17.62 7.22 12.83
CA TYR A 45 18.36 6.91 11.62
C TYR A 45 18.74 8.15 10.84
N GLU A 46 19.90 8.07 10.17
CA GLU A 46 20.35 9.07 9.19
C GLU A 46 19.52 8.94 7.91
N ILE A 47 18.76 9.98 7.57
CA ILE A 47 17.88 9.98 6.40
C ILE A 47 18.52 10.56 5.15
N GLU A 48 19.70 11.18 5.28
CA GLU A 48 20.45 11.78 4.16
C GLU A 48 20.68 10.77 3.03
N LYS A 49 20.88 9.50 3.38
CA LYS A 49 21.00 8.40 2.43
C LYS A 49 19.77 8.24 1.52
N LEU A 50 18.58 8.56 2.03
CA LEU A 50 17.32 8.45 1.29
C LEU A 50 17.04 9.70 0.46
N GLN A 51 17.48 10.88 0.93
CA GLN A 51 17.22 12.17 0.25
C GLN A 51 17.91 12.31 -1.10
N ASN A 52 19.07 11.68 -1.26
CA ASN A 52 19.91 11.81 -2.45
C ASN A 52 19.63 10.75 -3.52
N ILE A 53 18.62 9.91 -3.32
CA ILE A 53 18.24 8.89 -4.31
C ILE A 53 17.37 9.52 -5.39
N GLU A 54 17.76 9.34 -6.63
CA GLU A 54 17.02 9.84 -7.79
C GLU A 54 15.57 9.30 -7.82
N ASN A 55 14.60 10.18 -8.11
CA ASN A 55 13.16 9.89 -8.11
C ASN A 55 12.57 9.48 -6.75
N VAL A 56 13.25 9.80 -5.66
CA VAL A 56 12.77 9.62 -4.29
C VAL A 56 12.47 10.99 -3.68
N TYR A 57 11.29 11.15 -3.13
CA TYR A 57 10.81 12.37 -2.50
C TYR A 57 10.47 12.05 -1.04
N LEU A 58 10.89 12.92 -0.13
CA LEU A 58 10.47 12.83 1.26
C LEU A 58 9.25 13.73 1.49
N ASN A 59 8.23 13.18 2.11
CA ASN A 59 7.11 13.97 2.57
C ASN A 59 7.57 14.87 3.73
N PRO A 60 7.35 16.19 3.68
CA PRO A 60 7.76 17.10 4.76
C PRO A 60 6.91 16.94 6.02
N GLU A 61 5.72 16.32 5.95
CA GLU A 61 4.90 16.04 7.11
C GLU A 61 5.40 14.79 7.84
N ASN A 62 5.67 14.94 9.14
CA ASN A 62 6.21 13.87 10.00
C ASN A 62 5.11 13.36 10.94
N LEU A 63 4.06 12.76 10.39
CA LEU A 63 2.96 12.21 11.16
C LEU A 63 3.43 11.04 12.03
N VAL A 64 2.78 10.89 13.19
CA VAL A 64 3.00 9.71 14.03
C VAL A 64 2.32 8.51 13.39
N THR A 65 3.11 7.50 13.05
CA THR A 65 2.62 6.24 12.49
C THR A 65 2.39 5.22 13.60
N LYS A 66 1.23 4.57 13.57
CA LYS A 66 0.90 3.43 14.43
C LYS A 66 -0.03 2.49 13.67
N TRP A 67 -0.06 1.25 14.05
CA TRP A 67 -1.04 0.30 13.51
C TRP A 67 -2.47 0.84 13.68
N GLY A 68 -3.29 0.70 12.65
CA GLY A 68 -4.67 1.24 12.61
C GLY A 68 -4.76 2.72 12.22
N ASN A 69 -3.64 3.39 11.95
CA ASN A 69 -3.59 4.78 11.48
C ASN A 69 -2.57 5.04 10.36
N ILE A 70 -2.27 4.04 9.58
CA ILE A 70 -1.36 4.17 8.43
C ILE A 70 -2.03 4.97 7.31
N ILE A 71 -3.35 4.99 7.27
CA ILE A 71 -4.11 5.73 6.26
C ILE A 71 -3.73 7.21 6.19
N SER A 72 -3.56 7.89 7.35
CA SER A 72 -3.17 9.31 7.42
C SER A 72 -1.85 9.56 6.70
N THR A 73 -0.91 8.63 6.84
CA THR A 73 0.39 8.67 6.17
C THR A 73 0.27 8.63 4.65
N HIS A 74 -0.55 7.72 4.13
CA HIS A 74 -0.76 7.58 2.69
C HIS A 74 -1.58 8.72 2.10
N ILE A 75 -2.54 9.27 2.85
CA ILE A 75 -3.28 10.49 2.46
C ILE A 75 -2.30 11.67 2.35
N SER A 76 -1.45 11.88 3.36
CA SER A 76 -0.43 12.95 3.37
C SER A 76 0.55 12.79 2.19
N ASN A 77 1.07 11.58 1.98
CA ASN A 77 1.92 11.27 0.84
C ASN A 77 1.26 11.60 -0.49
N TYR A 78 0.01 11.19 -0.67
CA TYR A 78 -0.71 11.44 -1.91
C TYR A 78 -0.99 12.94 -2.12
N ASN A 79 -1.42 13.65 -1.08
CA ASN A 79 -1.69 15.09 -1.13
C ASN A 79 -0.43 15.91 -1.49
N TYR A 80 0.73 15.53 -0.94
CA TYR A 80 2.00 16.12 -1.31
C TYR A 80 2.38 15.81 -2.76
N ALA A 81 2.29 14.53 -3.15
CA ALA A 81 2.66 14.08 -4.49
C ALA A 81 1.75 14.68 -5.57
N LYS A 82 0.44 14.80 -5.34
CA LYS A 82 -0.53 15.43 -6.25
C LYS A 82 -0.11 16.84 -6.66
N LYS A 83 0.54 17.58 -5.76
CA LYS A 83 0.99 18.97 -5.97
C LYS A 83 2.38 19.08 -6.60
N ASN A 84 3.27 18.13 -6.33
CA ASN A 84 4.70 18.29 -6.55
C ASN A 84 5.30 17.28 -7.54
N ILE A 85 4.59 16.19 -7.87
CA ILE A 85 5.14 15.10 -8.66
C ILE A 85 4.19 14.77 -9.81
N LYS A 86 4.74 14.56 -11.00
CA LYS A 86 3.96 14.06 -12.14
C LYS A 86 3.94 12.52 -12.09
N PHE A 87 2.75 11.92 -12.07
CA PHE A 87 2.55 10.47 -12.12
C PHE A 87 1.19 10.14 -12.72
N ASP A 88 1.02 8.89 -13.18
CA ASP A 88 -0.22 8.38 -13.78
C ASP A 88 -0.91 7.36 -12.87
N TYR A 89 -0.14 6.65 -12.06
CA TYR A 89 -0.63 5.63 -11.12
C TYR A 89 -0.02 5.83 -9.74
N VAL A 90 -0.78 5.50 -8.70
CA VAL A 90 -0.25 5.34 -7.35
C VAL A 90 -0.30 3.86 -6.96
N LEU A 91 0.73 3.42 -6.28
CA LEU A 91 0.94 2.07 -5.79
C LEU A 91 1.30 2.14 -4.31
N PHE A 92 0.62 1.38 -3.47
CA PHE A 92 0.84 1.37 -2.03
C PHE A 92 1.63 0.14 -1.60
N HIS A 93 2.63 0.35 -0.75
CA HIS A 93 3.44 -0.73 -0.19
C HIS A 93 3.92 -0.43 1.24
N SER A 94 4.26 -1.49 1.95
CA SER A 94 5.07 -1.45 3.16
C SER A 94 6.55 -1.24 2.83
N SER A 95 7.33 -0.81 3.82
CA SER A 95 8.75 -0.48 3.63
C SER A 95 9.71 -1.68 3.64
N ASN A 96 9.20 -2.89 3.54
CA ASN A 96 9.98 -4.14 3.47
C ASN A 96 9.47 -5.11 2.39
N ASP A 97 8.60 -4.65 1.50
CA ASP A 97 8.10 -5.44 0.38
C ASP A 97 9.12 -5.48 -0.77
N MET A 98 9.16 -6.57 -1.51
CA MET A 98 10.03 -6.70 -2.69
C MET A 98 9.35 -7.44 -3.83
N TYR A 99 9.59 -6.98 -5.05
CA TYR A 99 9.18 -7.69 -6.26
C TYR A 99 10.13 -8.86 -6.53
N VAL A 100 9.55 -9.96 -6.98
CA VAL A 100 10.30 -11.20 -7.29
C VAL A 100 10.00 -11.74 -8.69
N LYS A 101 9.09 -11.10 -9.44
CA LYS A 101 8.68 -11.53 -10.77
C LYS A 101 8.45 -10.33 -11.69
N LYS A 102 8.94 -10.42 -12.93
CA LYS A 102 8.72 -9.41 -13.99
C LYS A 102 7.25 -9.33 -14.43
N GLY A 103 6.89 -8.22 -15.10
CA GLY A 103 5.55 -7.98 -15.65
C GLY A 103 4.63 -7.20 -14.70
N ALA A 104 5.14 -6.67 -13.58
CA ALA A 104 4.35 -5.84 -12.68
C ALA A 104 3.95 -4.53 -13.33
N TYR A 105 4.85 -3.88 -14.06
CA TYR A 105 4.57 -2.65 -14.79
C TYR A 105 3.44 -2.82 -15.79
N ASP A 106 3.55 -3.78 -16.70
CA ASP A 106 2.54 -4.04 -17.74
C ASP A 106 1.19 -4.36 -17.14
N TYR A 107 1.20 -5.14 -16.05
CA TYR A 107 -0.03 -5.47 -15.35
C TYR A 107 -0.70 -4.24 -14.74
N ILE A 108 0.04 -3.36 -14.07
CA ILE A 108 -0.50 -2.13 -13.50
C ILE A 108 -1.12 -1.26 -14.59
N VAL A 109 -0.38 -0.99 -15.67
CA VAL A 109 -0.84 -0.05 -16.71
C VAL A 109 -1.97 -0.61 -17.59
N SER A 110 -2.22 -1.92 -17.54
CA SER A 110 -3.34 -2.56 -18.25
C SER A 110 -4.67 -2.52 -17.49
N HIS A 111 -4.69 -2.06 -16.25
CA HIS A 111 -5.88 -1.95 -15.42
C HIS A 111 -6.09 -0.51 -14.93
N ASP A 112 -7.33 -0.18 -14.57
CA ASP A 112 -7.64 1.13 -13.98
C ASP A 112 -7.33 1.18 -12.48
N ALA A 113 -7.48 0.05 -11.80
CA ALA A 113 -7.12 -0.14 -10.40
C ALA A 113 -6.80 -1.62 -10.12
N GLY A 114 -6.13 -1.91 -9.01
CA GLY A 114 -5.86 -3.27 -8.57
C GLY A 114 -6.01 -3.41 -7.07
N PHE A 115 -7.04 -4.15 -6.65
CA PHE A 115 -7.34 -4.45 -5.25
C PHE A 115 -8.25 -5.68 -5.14
N GLN A 116 -8.45 -6.19 -3.92
CA GLN A 116 -9.31 -7.33 -3.69
C GLN A 116 -10.78 -6.91 -3.67
N LEU A 117 -11.64 -7.62 -4.42
CA LEU A 117 -13.09 -7.43 -4.41
C LEU A 117 -13.77 -8.27 -3.30
N ARG A 118 -13.20 -8.24 -2.09
CA ARG A 118 -13.72 -8.98 -0.94
C ARG A 118 -14.86 -8.21 -0.29
N LYS A 119 -16.09 -8.61 -0.55
CA LYS A 119 -17.28 -8.00 0.04
C LYS A 119 -17.34 -8.29 1.55
N VAL A 120 -17.63 -7.23 2.33
CA VAL A 120 -17.81 -7.31 3.78
C VAL A 120 -19.26 -6.98 4.12
N ASN A 121 -19.92 -7.88 4.84
CA ASN A 121 -21.28 -7.71 5.31
C ASN A 121 -21.46 -8.39 6.67
N ARG A 122 -22.59 -8.15 7.34
CA ARG A 122 -22.85 -8.68 8.69
C ARG A 122 -22.85 -10.22 8.77
N ASN A 123 -23.09 -10.91 7.67
CA ASN A 123 -23.21 -12.36 7.62
C ASN A 123 -21.87 -13.08 7.42
N ASN A 124 -20.82 -12.36 6.96
CA ASN A 124 -19.50 -12.93 6.69
C ASN A 124 -18.38 -12.31 7.53
N ILE A 125 -18.76 -11.64 8.62
CA ILE A 125 -17.78 -11.02 9.52
C ILE A 125 -17.19 -12.10 10.44
N HIS A 126 -16.05 -12.64 10.03
CA HIS A 126 -15.19 -13.46 10.89
C HIS A 126 -13.95 -12.70 11.36
N TRP A 127 -13.85 -11.43 11.00
CA TRP A 127 -12.70 -10.59 11.21
C TRP A 127 -13.14 -9.25 11.81
N TRP A 128 -12.70 -8.96 13.03
CA TRP A 128 -13.17 -7.81 13.80
C TRP A 128 -13.02 -6.43 13.13
N PRO A 129 -11.96 -6.14 12.30
CA PRO A 129 -11.89 -4.88 11.58
C PRO A 129 -13.06 -4.67 10.60
N GLY A 130 -13.58 -5.73 10.00
CA GLY A 130 -14.76 -5.66 9.14
C GLY A 130 -16.01 -5.24 9.91
N PHE A 131 -16.17 -5.68 11.16
CA PHE A 131 -17.25 -5.23 12.02
C PHE A 131 -17.15 -3.73 12.35
N LEU A 132 -15.95 -3.23 12.63
CA LEU A 132 -15.72 -1.81 12.87
C LEU A 132 -15.98 -0.99 11.61
N ALA A 133 -15.50 -1.44 10.45
CA ALA A 133 -15.70 -0.77 9.18
C ALA A 133 -17.18 -0.63 8.78
N ILE A 134 -18.03 -1.63 9.10
CA ILE A 134 -19.48 -1.55 8.86
C ILE A 134 -20.13 -0.43 9.68
N ASN A 135 -19.62 -0.14 10.86
CA ASN A 135 -20.17 0.84 11.78
C ASN A 135 -19.42 2.19 11.72
N ASP A 136 -18.43 2.33 10.83
CA ASP A 136 -17.66 3.58 10.70
C ASP A 136 -18.50 4.68 10.05
N ILE A 137 -18.82 5.69 10.87
CA ILE A 137 -19.65 6.84 10.46
C ILE A 137 -18.94 7.69 9.39
N GLN A 138 -17.61 7.81 9.46
CA GLN A 138 -16.86 8.59 8.46
C GLN A 138 -16.90 7.89 7.11
N LEU A 139 -16.68 6.58 7.09
CA LEU A 139 -16.76 5.78 5.85
C LEU A 139 -18.19 5.82 5.27
N GLU A 140 -19.22 5.76 6.10
CA GLU A 140 -20.60 5.85 5.62
C GLU A 140 -20.91 7.22 4.98
N LYS A 141 -20.40 8.32 5.55
CA LYS A 141 -20.51 9.66 4.94
C LYS A 141 -19.80 9.72 3.57
N MET A 142 -18.60 9.13 3.47
CA MET A 142 -17.85 9.06 2.21
C MET A 142 -18.60 8.25 1.16
N LYS A 143 -19.14 7.09 1.52
CA LYS A 143 -19.97 6.25 0.64
C LYS A 143 -21.20 6.99 0.12
N ASN A 144 -21.88 7.72 0.99
CA ASN A 144 -23.04 8.52 0.60
C ASN A 144 -22.66 9.68 -0.34
N LYS A 145 -21.47 10.23 -0.20
CA LYS A 145 -20.94 11.29 -1.08
C LYS A 145 -20.58 10.78 -2.46
N ILE A 146 -19.88 9.67 -2.55
CA ILE A 146 -19.35 9.13 -3.81
C ILE A 146 -20.40 8.30 -4.58
N GLY A 147 -21.45 7.85 -3.90
CA GLY A 147 -22.51 6.99 -4.41
C GLY A 147 -22.62 5.71 -3.59
N LYS A 148 -23.81 5.05 -3.63
CA LYS A 148 -24.01 3.79 -2.91
C LYS A 148 -23.01 2.75 -3.37
N THR A 149 -22.22 2.22 -2.44
CA THR A 149 -21.18 1.24 -2.72
C THR A 149 -21.24 0.06 -1.77
N THR A 150 -20.76 -1.07 -2.24
CA THR A 150 -20.53 -2.26 -1.42
C THR A 150 -19.27 -2.06 -0.60
N LEU A 151 -19.34 -2.32 0.71
CA LEU A 151 -18.15 -2.33 1.55
C LEU A 151 -17.20 -3.45 1.11
N LEU A 152 -15.99 -3.07 0.75
CA LEU A 152 -14.93 -3.98 0.34
C LEU A 152 -13.79 -3.95 1.35
N ALA A 153 -13.08 -5.06 1.48
CA ALA A 153 -11.83 -5.16 2.17
C ALA A 153 -10.74 -5.62 1.20
N SER A 154 -9.62 -4.91 1.20
CA SER A 154 -8.44 -5.26 0.41
C SER A 154 -7.20 -4.96 1.22
N GLN A 155 -6.23 -5.86 1.19
CA GLN A 155 -4.91 -5.53 1.65
C GLN A 155 -4.40 -4.28 0.91
N LEU A 156 -3.79 -3.36 1.64
CA LEU A 156 -3.28 -2.12 1.06
C LEU A 156 -2.06 -2.38 0.19
N GLU A 157 -1.12 -3.17 0.71
CA GLU A 157 0.14 -3.45 0.03
C GLU A 157 -0.11 -4.13 -1.32
N GLY A 158 0.53 -3.60 -2.35
CA GLY A 158 0.36 -4.04 -3.72
C GLY A 158 -0.94 -3.56 -4.39
N SER A 159 -1.79 -2.81 -3.70
CA SER A 159 -2.92 -2.14 -4.35
C SER A 159 -2.44 -0.94 -5.17
N PHE A 160 -3.06 -0.72 -6.31
CA PHE A 160 -2.72 0.37 -7.21
C PHE A 160 -3.96 0.98 -7.85
N TYR A 161 -3.84 2.25 -8.24
CA TYR A 161 -4.95 3.02 -8.77
C TYR A 161 -4.45 4.02 -9.81
N LYS A 162 -5.21 4.24 -10.89
CA LYS A 162 -5.00 5.40 -11.75
C LYS A 162 -5.12 6.68 -10.93
N LYS A 163 -4.34 7.69 -11.30
CA LYS A 163 -4.31 8.98 -10.61
C LYS A 163 -5.71 9.61 -10.55
N GLU A 164 -6.46 9.59 -11.65
CA GLU A 164 -7.79 10.18 -11.73
C GLU A 164 -8.77 9.56 -10.72
N ILE A 165 -8.73 8.23 -10.57
CA ILE A 165 -9.55 7.50 -9.59
C ILE A 165 -9.15 7.89 -8.17
N MET A 166 -7.84 7.88 -7.90
CA MET A 166 -7.37 8.19 -6.55
C MET A 166 -7.55 9.67 -6.21
N ASP A 167 -7.53 10.58 -7.18
CA ASP A 167 -7.85 11.99 -6.96
C ASP A 167 -9.28 12.15 -6.39
N GLU A 168 -10.28 11.51 -6.99
CA GLU A 168 -11.66 11.55 -6.50
C GLU A 168 -11.80 10.91 -5.12
N VAL A 169 -11.14 9.77 -4.91
CA VAL A 169 -11.16 9.08 -3.61
C VAL A 169 -10.55 9.95 -2.51
N ILE A 170 -9.37 10.51 -2.76
CA ILE A 170 -8.67 11.34 -1.76
C ILE A 170 -9.41 12.66 -1.51
N ASP A 171 -10.03 13.26 -2.51
CA ASP A 171 -10.84 14.46 -2.32
C ASP A 171 -12.04 14.18 -1.39
N VAL A 172 -12.70 13.03 -1.52
CA VAL A 172 -13.76 12.60 -0.61
C VAL A 172 -13.21 12.23 0.78
N VAL A 173 -12.07 11.55 0.84
CA VAL A 173 -11.42 11.20 2.11
C VAL A 173 -11.00 12.47 2.86
N ASN A 174 -10.36 13.43 2.21
CA ASN A 174 -9.97 14.71 2.83
C ASN A 174 -11.16 15.52 3.37
N LEU A 175 -12.37 15.34 2.80
CA LEU A 175 -13.57 16.06 3.23
C LEU A 175 -14.17 15.47 4.52
N TYR A 176 -14.06 14.16 4.74
CA TYR A 176 -14.79 13.45 5.80
C TYR A 176 -13.91 12.70 6.80
N TYR A 177 -12.65 12.43 6.47
CA TYR A 177 -11.73 11.76 7.37
C TYR A 177 -11.11 12.74 8.35
N ASP A 178 -11.29 12.48 9.62
CA ASP A 178 -10.64 13.17 10.71
C ASP A 178 -10.14 12.13 11.74
N GLU A 179 -8.83 12.05 11.89
CA GLU A 179 -8.18 11.13 12.81
C GLU A 179 -8.62 11.37 14.27
N ASN A 180 -8.80 12.64 14.66
CA ASN A 180 -9.09 13.03 16.04
C ASN A 180 -10.51 12.66 16.47
N THR A 181 -11.44 12.61 15.52
CA THR A 181 -12.84 12.24 15.78
C THR A 181 -13.16 10.79 15.47
N SER A 182 -12.20 10.06 14.92
CA SER A 182 -12.37 8.63 14.63
C SER A 182 -12.31 7.82 15.91
N LYS A 183 -13.47 7.24 16.29
CA LYS A 183 -13.60 6.39 17.48
C LYS A 183 -13.12 4.96 17.25
N GLU A 184 -13.19 4.48 16.02
CA GLU A 184 -12.84 3.12 15.64
C GLU A 184 -11.36 3.02 15.29
N PHE A 185 -10.69 2.07 15.92
CA PHE A 185 -9.27 1.77 15.69
C PHE A 185 -9.12 0.47 14.90
N TYR A 186 -8.93 0.60 13.59
CA TYR A 186 -8.74 -0.51 12.65
C TYR A 186 -7.99 -0.03 11.40
N PRO A 187 -7.45 -0.92 10.56
CA PRO A 187 -6.72 -0.55 9.34
C PRO A 187 -7.68 0.03 8.28
N LYS A 188 -7.99 1.32 8.38
CA LYS A 188 -8.95 2.02 7.51
C LYS A 188 -8.56 2.00 6.04
N GLU A 189 -7.27 2.06 5.76
CA GLU A 189 -6.68 1.98 4.42
C GLU A 189 -7.11 0.71 3.67
N GLU A 190 -7.31 -0.40 4.37
CA GLU A 190 -7.76 -1.66 3.77
C GLU A 190 -9.22 -1.64 3.35
N PHE A 191 -10.01 -0.65 3.80
CA PHE A 191 -11.43 -0.53 3.48
C PHE A 191 -11.75 0.70 2.64
N TYR A 192 -11.20 1.85 2.99
CA TYR A 192 -11.56 3.13 2.38
C TYR A 192 -11.23 3.16 0.89
N PHE A 193 -9.96 2.90 0.55
CA PHE A 193 -9.51 3.02 -0.83
C PHE A 193 -10.21 2.04 -1.76
N SER A 194 -10.29 0.76 -1.40
CA SER A 194 -10.96 -0.25 -2.21
C SER A 194 -12.48 0.00 -2.32
N THR A 195 -13.14 0.35 -1.22
CA THR A 195 -14.57 0.63 -1.19
C THR A 195 -14.93 1.83 -2.09
N LEU A 196 -14.26 2.96 -1.89
CA LEU A 196 -14.57 4.18 -2.62
C LEU A 196 -14.19 4.06 -4.10
N SER A 197 -13.03 3.52 -4.42
CA SER A 197 -12.59 3.31 -5.81
C SER A 197 -13.51 2.39 -6.58
N SER A 198 -14.10 1.38 -5.93
CA SER A 198 -15.01 0.43 -6.60
C SER A 198 -16.30 1.06 -7.13
N THR A 199 -16.64 2.25 -6.65
CA THR A 199 -17.85 2.98 -7.07
C THR A 199 -17.62 3.74 -8.38
N ILE A 200 -16.40 4.24 -8.58
CA ILE A 200 -16.04 5.10 -9.71
C ILE A 200 -15.23 4.35 -10.78
N THR A 201 -14.95 3.08 -10.56
CA THR A 201 -14.19 2.24 -11.49
C THR A 201 -15.07 1.17 -12.10
N ASP A 202 -14.97 0.97 -13.42
CA ASP A 202 -15.55 -0.21 -14.06
C ASP A 202 -14.90 -1.48 -13.49
N TRP A 203 -15.72 -2.36 -12.91
CA TRP A 203 -15.23 -3.57 -12.25
C TRP A 203 -14.49 -4.52 -13.20
N SER A 204 -14.80 -4.49 -14.51
CA SER A 204 -14.07 -5.26 -15.53
C SER A 204 -12.63 -4.82 -15.71
N LYS A 205 -12.29 -3.60 -15.28
CA LYS A 205 -10.95 -3.00 -15.33
C LYS A 205 -10.22 -3.03 -13.99
N ILE A 206 -10.80 -3.66 -12.98
CA ILE A 206 -10.17 -3.85 -11.68
C ILE A 206 -9.38 -5.15 -11.68
N GLY A 207 -8.06 -5.02 -11.59
CA GLY A 207 -7.14 -6.14 -11.39
C GLY A 207 -7.04 -6.58 -9.94
N LYS A 208 -6.24 -7.62 -9.69
CA LYS A 208 -5.85 -8.02 -8.33
C LYS A 208 -4.68 -7.16 -7.86
N PRO A 209 -4.51 -6.97 -6.53
CA PRO A 209 -3.29 -6.34 -6.02
C PRO A 209 -2.08 -7.18 -6.42
N ILE A 210 -0.96 -6.53 -6.63
CA ILE A 210 0.28 -7.19 -7.08
C ILE A 210 1.10 -7.72 -5.90
N ILE A 211 0.43 -8.30 -4.93
CA ILE A 211 1.02 -8.89 -3.74
C ILE A 211 0.44 -10.29 -3.51
N PHE A 212 1.17 -11.12 -2.78
CA PHE A 212 0.66 -12.37 -2.25
C PHE A 212 -0.23 -12.07 -1.04
N SER A 213 -1.54 -12.12 -1.24
CA SER A 213 -2.49 -12.01 -0.15
C SER A 213 -2.60 -13.34 0.61
N GLU A 214 -2.87 -13.29 1.91
CA GLU A 214 -3.01 -14.45 2.81
C GLU A 214 -1.68 -15.07 3.30
N ILE A 215 -0.60 -14.33 3.22
CA ILE A 215 0.69 -14.78 3.74
C ILE A 215 0.64 -15.13 5.23
N HIS A 216 -0.27 -14.51 5.99
CA HIS A 216 -0.49 -14.80 7.40
C HIS A 216 -0.84 -16.27 7.66
N ARG A 217 -1.42 -16.99 6.70
CA ARG A 217 -1.66 -18.44 6.81
C ARG A 217 -0.37 -19.23 6.74
N PHE A 218 0.58 -18.74 5.97
CA PHE A 218 1.89 -19.36 5.79
C PHE A 218 2.92 -18.81 6.80
N ASP A 219 2.66 -17.65 7.40
CA ASP A 219 3.58 -16.98 8.30
C ASP A 219 4.00 -17.87 9.47
N ARG A 220 3.07 -18.60 10.10
CA ARG A 220 3.38 -19.56 11.15
C ARG A 220 4.26 -20.73 10.68
N LEU A 221 4.10 -21.16 9.44
CA LEU A 221 4.96 -22.18 8.83
C LEU A 221 6.30 -21.57 8.41
N LEU A 222 6.29 -20.38 7.80
CA LEU A 222 7.47 -19.65 7.38
C LEU A 222 8.34 -19.22 8.57
N TRP A 223 7.76 -18.85 9.71
CA TRP A 223 8.50 -18.56 10.94
C TRP A 223 9.32 -19.75 11.43
N LYS A 224 8.78 -20.96 11.37
CA LYS A 224 9.53 -22.18 11.68
C LYS A 224 10.65 -22.48 10.67
N TRP A 225 10.55 -21.90 9.46
CA TRP A 225 11.51 -22.08 8.37
C TRP A 225 12.39 -20.85 8.15
N LYS A 226 12.22 -19.80 8.95
CA LYS A 226 12.92 -18.52 8.81
C LYS A 226 14.42 -18.67 8.59
N ASP A 227 15.07 -19.50 9.38
CA ASP A 227 16.53 -19.72 9.28
C ASP A 227 16.92 -20.57 8.05
N ARG A 228 16.01 -21.39 7.53
CA ARG A 228 16.22 -22.11 6.28
C ARG A 228 15.94 -21.23 5.07
N LEU A 229 14.92 -20.38 5.13
CA LEU A 229 14.57 -19.44 4.07
C LEU A 229 15.62 -18.34 3.89
N ARG A 230 16.34 -17.95 4.92
CA ARG A 230 17.49 -17.05 4.84
C ARG A 230 18.60 -17.56 3.92
N LYS A 231 18.71 -18.87 3.73
CA LYS A 231 19.68 -19.53 2.83
C LYS A 231 19.17 -19.67 1.39
N ILE A 232 17.89 -19.41 1.14
CA ILE A 232 17.28 -19.50 -0.18
C ILE A 232 17.37 -18.11 -0.82
N ASN A 233 17.96 -18.04 -2.01
CA ASN A 233 17.96 -16.82 -2.80
C ASN A 233 16.53 -16.30 -2.95
N ARG A 234 16.34 -15.01 -2.68
CA ARG A 234 15.03 -14.32 -2.70
C ARG A 234 14.22 -14.53 -3.99
N TYR A 235 14.88 -14.83 -5.11
CA TYR A 235 14.23 -15.11 -6.38
C TYR A 235 13.76 -16.56 -6.53
N THR A 236 14.36 -17.49 -5.82
CA THR A 236 14.05 -18.92 -5.93
C THR A 236 12.71 -19.25 -5.30
N PHE A 237 12.40 -18.62 -4.16
CA PHE A 237 11.14 -18.88 -3.44
C PHE A 237 9.91 -18.47 -4.24
N SER A 238 9.95 -17.36 -4.96
CA SER A 238 8.84 -16.89 -5.80
C SER A 238 8.59 -17.78 -7.00
N ASN A 239 9.65 -18.37 -7.56
CA ASN A 239 9.53 -19.29 -8.69
C ASN A 239 8.86 -20.61 -8.27
N ILE A 240 9.12 -21.10 -7.06
CA ILE A 240 8.51 -22.30 -6.51
C ILE A 240 7.01 -22.11 -6.29
N LEU A 241 6.58 -20.95 -5.80
CA LEU A 241 5.18 -20.67 -5.51
C LEU A 241 4.40 -20.05 -6.67
N GLY A 242 5.10 -19.61 -7.73
CA GLY A 242 4.48 -18.92 -8.88
C GLY A 242 3.82 -17.56 -8.54
N TRP A 243 4.07 -17.00 -7.37
CA TRP A 243 3.47 -15.77 -6.85
C TRP A 243 4.47 -14.63 -6.75
N LYS A 244 3.97 -13.41 -6.76
CA LYS A 244 4.76 -12.20 -6.49
C LYS A 244 4.87 -12.04 -4.98
N ILE A 245 5.99 -12.41 -4.40
CA ILE A 245 6.28 -12.25 -2.99
C ILE A 245 7.13 -11.00 -2.79
N TYR A 246 6.76 -10.19 -1.83
CA TYR A 246 7.42 -8.95 -1.48
C TYR A 246 8.09 -9.10 -0.12
N TYR A 247 9.24 -9.79 -0.09
CA TYR A 247 10.06 -9.88 1.10
C TYR A 247 11.51 -9.67 0.76
N LYS A 248 12.19 -8.92 1.59
CA LYS A 248 13.64 -8.90 1.60
C LYS A 248 14.11 -10.10 2.40
N PHE A 249 14.77 -11.04 1.73
CA PHE A 249 15.64 -12.00 2.37
C PHE A 249 17.04 -11.37 2.38
N GLU A 250 17.55 -11.04 3.54
CA GLU A 250 18.92 -10.53 3.64
C GLU A 250 19.89 -11.61 3.16
N GLU A 251 20.69 -11.29 2.14
CA GLU A 251 21.79 -12.15 1.74
C GLU A 251 22.87 -12.08 2.82
N GLY A 252 23.24 -13.21 3.38
CA GLY A 252 24.44 -13.32 4.22
C GLY A 252 24.27 -13.11 5.71
N TYR A 253 23.09 -13.29 6.28
CA TYR A 253 22.88 -13.36 7.73
C TYR A 253 22.59 -14.79 8.19
#